data_99f1f093cc349ce525268606ba17f341
#
_entry.id   99f1f093cc349ce525268606ba17f341
#
_cell.length_a   1.000
_cell.length_b   1.000
_cell.length_c   1.000
_cell.angle_alpha   90.00
_cell.angle_beta   90.00
_cell.angle_gamma   90.00
#
_symmetry.space_group_name_H-M   'P 1'
#
loop_
_entity.id
_entity.type
_entity.pdbx_description
1 polymer ?
#
loop_
_entity_poly.entity_id
_entity_poly.type
_entity_poly.pdbx_seq_one_letter_code
_entity_poly.pdbx_strand_id
1 'polypeptide(L)'
;MPKEKITLNRRLLLRRIFLFPVFTFSTFYFFSLSSGHTNTKPQKADLIVVWKKKRKMVLFHQSIPIREYSVKLGFNPIGHKIKEGDGRTPEGKYFIDRVNLNSKYHKSLGISYPNKADKELSREKGFDPGGDIFIHGGPRRNWLFNFFRDWTAGCIAVSDREIDEIVSLVSMGTIIYIYE
;
A
#
# COMPACT_ATOMS: atom_id res chain seq x y z
N MET A 1 -51.71 12.80 57.16
CA MET A 1 -52.98 13.57 57.15
C MET A 1 -52.75 14.78 56.28
N PRO A 2 -53.70 15.27 55.48
CA PRO A 2 -54.53 14.50 54.53
C PRO A 2 -54.25 14.88 53.06
N LYS A 3 -54.77 14.07 52.21
CA LYS A 3 -54.84 14.20 50.74
C LYS A 3 -55.86 15.30 50.37
N GLU A 4 -55.55 16.09 49.37
CA GLU A 4 -56.64 16.79 48.69
C GLU A 4 -56.52 16.60 47.17
N LYS A 5 -57.57 15.98 46.66
CA LYS A 5 -57.86 15.80 45.24
C LYS A 5 -58.54 17.10 44.79
N ILE A 6 -58.15 17.59 43.63
CA ILE A 6 -59.01 18.55 42.90
C ILE A 6 -59.22 18.02 41.50
N THR A 7 -60.49 17.82 41.28
CA THR A 7 -61.15 17.32 40.08
C THR A 7 -61.30 18.42 39.02
N LEU A 8 -61.09 17.94 37.81
CA LEU A 8 -61.64 18.24 36.49
C LEU A 8 -62.77 19.31 36.46
N ASN A 9 -62.68 20.26 35.54
CA ASN A 9 -63.87 20.74 34.87
C ASN A 9 -63.61 21.08 33.39
N ARG A 10 -64.33 20.34 32.53
CA ARG A 10 -64.49 20.59 31.10
C ARG A 10 -65.48 21.74 30.92
N ARG A 11 -65.26 22.64 29.97
CA ARG A 11 -66.22 23.07 28.95
C ARG A 11 -65.73 24.23 28.10
N LEU A 12 -65.58 23.94 26.80
CA LEU A 12 -66.04 24.71 25.64
C LEU A 12 -65.70 26.22 25.57
N LEU A 13 -64.90 26.53 24.55
CA LEU A 13 -65.33 27.58 23.62
C LEU A 13 -64.59 27.46 22.27
N LEU A 14 -65.36 27.10 21.26
CA LEU A 14 -65.04 27.17 19.84
C LEU A 14 -64.72 28.63 19.48
N ARG A 15 -63.54 28.87 18.93
CA ARG A 15 -63.31 30.01 18.04
C ARG A 15 -62.53 29.52 16.83
N ARG A 16 -63.28 29.45 15.72
CA ARG A 16 -62.73 29.29 14.37
C ARG A 16 -61.85 30.51 14.08
N ILE A 17 -60.58 30.28 13.92
CA ILE A 17 -59.68 31.23 13.24
C ILE A 17 -59.22 30.51 11.98
N PHE A 18 -59.68 30.99 10.84
CA PHE A 18 -59.19 30.71 9.53
C PHE A 18 -57.80 31.30 9.45
N LEU A 19 -56.77 30.49 9.37
CA LEU A 19 -55.41 30.93 9.01
C LEU A 19 -55.04 30.24 7.70
N PHE A 20 -54.90 31.06 6.67
CA PHE A 20 -54.40 30.72 5.37
C PHE A 20 -53.05 29.98 5.47
N PRO A 21 -52.84 28.89 4.72
CA PRO A 21 -51.49 28.34 4.59
C PRO A 21 -50.66 29.24 3.67
N VAL A 22 -49.71 29.92 4.25
CA VAL A 22 -48.63 30.54 3.48
C VAL A 22 -47.75 29.40 2.90
N PHE A 23 -47.96 29.11 1.62
CA PHE A 23 -47.12 28.23 0.83
C PHE A 23 -45.78 28.96 0.60
N THR A 24 -44.80 28.77 1.49
CA THR A 24 -43.43 29.13 1.21
C THR A 24 -42.86 28.10 0.25
N PHE A 25 -42.76 28.49 -1.02
CA PHE A 25 -41.97 27.78 -2.03
C PHE A 25 -40.50 27.81 -1.59
N SER A 26 -40.07 26.82 -0.82
CA SER A 26 -38.67 26.54 -0.56
C SER A 26 -38.07 25.96 -1.84
N THR A 27 -37.43 26.80 -2.65
CA THR A 27 -36.61 26.38 -3.77
C THR A 27 -35.40 25.64 -3.19
N PHE A 28 -35.53 24.32 -3.13
CA PHE A 28 -34.40 23.42 -2.94
C PHE A 28 -33.48 23.58 -4.17
N TYR A 29 -32.44 24.39 -4.03
CA TYR A 29 -31.31 24.35 -4.95
C TYR A 29 -30.62 23.00 -4.76
N PHE A 30 -30.94 22.06 -5.63
CA PHE A 30 -30.12 20.85 -5.82
C PHE A 30 -28.77 21.32 -6.36
N PHE A 31 -27.82 21.53 -5.46
CA PHE A 31 -26.40 21.64 -5.83
C PHE A 31 -25.97 20.25 -6.31
N SER A 32 -26.09 20.03 -7.62
CA SER A 32 -25.59 18.84 -8.28
C SER A 32 -24.08 18.87 -8.16
N LEU A 33 -23.55 18.17 -7.14
CA LEU A 33 -22.13 17.82 -7.04
C LEU A 33 -21.83 16.92 -8.25
N SER A 34 -21.46 17.55 -9.36
CA SER A 34 -20.87 16.86 -10.49
C SER A 34 -19.57 16.23 -9.99
N SER A 35 -19.63 14.94 -9.67
CA SER A 35 -18.43 14.11 -9.45
C SER A 35 -17.71 14.02 -10.79
N GLY A 36 -16.91 15.04 -11.08
CA GLY A 36 -15.98 15.00 -12.20
C GLY A 36 -15.06 13.81 -11.97
N HIS A 37 -15.33 12.68 -12.64
CA HIS A 37 -14.35 11.63 -12.85
C HIS A 37 -13.24 12.26 -13.69
N THR A 38 -12.29 12.87 -13.01
CA THR A 38 -11.02 13.22 -13.65
C THR A 38 -10.33 11.89 -13.96
N ASN A 39 -10.32 11.55 -15.24
CA ASN A 39 -9.58 10.40 -15.78
C ASN A 39 -8.07 10.73 -15.70
N THR A 40 -7.57 10.91 -14.48
CA THR A 40 -6.17 11.15 -14.22
C THR A 40 -5.43 9.83 -14.43
N LYS A 41 -4.56 9.83 -15.46
CA LYS A 41 -3.60 8.74 -15.68
C LYS A 41 -2.97 8.38 -14.33
N PRO A 42 -2.90 7.09 -13.96
CA PRO A 42 -2.37 6.69 -12.66
C PRO A 42 -0.97 7.28 -12.47
N GLN A 43 -0.80 7.98 -11.36
CA GLN A 43 0.41 8.71 -11.01
C GLN A 43 1.56 7.72 -10.79
N LYS A 44 2.63 7.83 -11.61
CA LYS A 44 3.79 6.93 -11.51
C LYS A 44 4.60 7.22 -10.26
N ALA A 45 5.08 6.17 -9.60
CA ALA A 45 6.01 6.29 -8.50
C ALA A 45 7.40 6.73 -9.00
N ASP A 46 8.02 7.66 -8.31
CA ASP A 46 9.40 8.11 -8.51
C ASP A 46 10.36 7.55 -7.46
N LEU A 47 9.82 7.01 -6.36
CA LEU A 47 10.58 6.44 -5.26
C LEU A 47 9.84 5.26 -4.63
N ILE A 48 10.61 4.22 -4.29
CA ILE A 48 10.20 3.08 -3.47
C ILE A 48 11.00 3.10 -2.17
N VAL A 49 10.33 2.90 -1.04
CA VAL A 49 11.02 2.71 0.25
C VAL A 49 10.55 1.40 0.89
N VAL A 50 11.52 0.58 1.29
CA VAL A 50 11.28 -0.69 1.98
C VAL A 50 11.88 -0.62 3.38
N TRP A 51 11.11 -0.92 4.41
CA TRP A 51 11.56 -1.11 5.78
C TRP A 51 11.46 -2.59 6.13
N LYS A 52 12.59 -3.27 6.14
CA LYS A 52 12.69 -4.71 6.36
C LYS A 52 12.11 -5.13 7.70
N LYS A 53 12.46 -4.44 8.78
CA LYS A 53 11.95 -4.72 10.13
C LYS A 53 10.43 -4.60 10.22
N LYS A 54 9.85 -3.64 9.51
CA LYS A 54 8.41 -3.40 9.46
C LYS A 54 7.68 -4.32 8.47
N ARG A 55 8.41 -5.02 7.58
CA ARG A 55 7.84 -5.76 6.42
C ARG A 55 6.92 -4.88 5.58
N LYS A 56 7.38 -3.68 5.31
CA LYS A 56 6.58 -2.62 4.68
C LYS A 56 7.32 -2.04 3.48
N MET A 57 6.59 -1.86 2.40
CA MET A 57 7.05 -1.16 1.20
C MET A 57 6.06 -0.04 0.88
N VAL A 58 6.55 1.15 0.58
CA VAL A 58 5.74 2.31 0.20
C VAL A 58 6.23 2.87 -1.11
N LEU A 59 5.30 3.13 -2.02
CA LEU A 59 5.55 3.88 -3.24
C LEU A 59 5.24 5.35 -3.01
N PHE A 60 6.13 6.22 -3.48
CA PHE A 60 5.97 7.67 -3.39
C PHE A 60 5.93 8.29 -4.79
N HIS A 61 5.22 9.41 -4.88
CA HIS A 61 5.28 10.34 -5.99
C HIS A 61 5.47 11.74 -5.43
N GLN A 62 6.54 12.44 -5.83
CA GLN A 62 6.87 13.79 -5.33
C GLN A 62 6.83 13.87 -3.79
N SER A 63 7.44 12.86 -3.12
CA SER A 63 7.47 12.72 -1.65
C SER A 63 6.11 12.42 -0.99
N ILE A 64 5.02 12.27 -1.74
CA ILE A 64 3.70 11.90 -1.24
C ILE A 64 3.55 10.38 -1.34
N PRO A 65 3.19 9.66 -0.26
CA PRO A 65 2.94 8.23 -0.32
C PRO A 65 1.67 7.97 -1.13
N ILE A 66 1.79 7.14 -2.17
CA ILE A 66 0.65 6.82 -3.05
C ILE A 66 0.14 5.39 -2.86
N ARG A 67 1.00 4.46 -2.40
CA ARG A 67 0.63 3.06 -2.11
C ARG A 67 1.50 2.49 -1.01
N GLU A 68 0.93 1.57 -0.26
CA GLU A 68 1.61 0.83 0.79
C GLU A 68 1.31 -0.66 0.67
N TYR A 69 2.33 -1.50 0.87
CA TYR A 69 2.24 -2.96 0.77
C TYR A 69 2.93 -3.62 1.95
N SER A 70 2.36 -4.74 2.41
CA SER A 70 3.06 -5.67 3.29
C SER A 70 3.94 -6.59 2.45
N VAL A 71 5.20 -6.76 2.83
CA VAL A 71 6.15 -7.58 2.07
C VAL A 71 6.66 -8.76 2.86
N LYS A 72 7.07 -9.81 2.15
CA LYS A 72 7.87 -10.92 2.68
C LYS A 72 9.27 -10.83 2.11
N LEU A 73 10.25 -11.20 2.91
CA LEU A 73 11.67 -11.02 2.61
C LEU A 73 12.39 -12.36 2.48
N GLY A 74 13.70 -12.29 2.37
CA GLY A 74 14.56 -13.46 2.44
C GLY A 74 14.43 -14.19 3.78
N PHE A 75 14.66 -15.50 3.81
CA PHE A 75 14.51 -16.35 4.99
C PHE A 75 15.44 -15.97 6.17
N ASN A 76 16.46 -15.15 5.93
CA ASN A 76 17.33 -14.56 6.94
C ASN A 76 17.30 -13.03 6.82
N PRO A 77 16.23 -12.35 7.28
CA PRO A 77 15.94 -10.95 6.90
C PRO A 77 16.82 -9.92 7.61
N ILE A 78 17.60 -10.28 8.61
CA ILE A 78 18.38 -9.34 9.43
C ILE A 78 19.71 -9.02 8.77
N GLY A 79 20.00 -7.72 8.66
CA GLY A 79 21.25 -7.18 8.15
C GLY A 79 21.33 -7.21 6.61
N HIS A 80 22.36 -6.58 6.10
CA HIS A 80 22.64 -6.44 4.68
C HIS A 80 23.06 -7.77 4.03
N LYS A 81 22.67 -7.97 2.75
CA LYS A 81 23.10 -9.10 1.94
C LYS A 81 24.59 -8.97 1.59
N ILE A 82 25.37 -10.04 1.82
CA ILE A 82 26.82 -10.06 1.61
C ILE A 82 27.26 -11.17 0.63
N LYS A 83 26.54 -12.30 0.64
CA LYS A 83 26.92 -13.45 -0.21
C LYS A 83 25.73 -14.13 -0.82
N GLU A 84 25.97 -14.80 -1.93
CA GLU A 84 24.98 -15.68 -2.55
C GLU A 84 24.50 -16.75 -1.54
N GLY A 85 23.20 -17.02 -1.52
CA GLY A 85 22.59 -18.03 -0.64
C GLY A 85 22.46 -17.63 0.82
N ASP A 86 22.85 -16.41 1.26
CA ASP A 86 22.72 -15.99 2.67
C ASP A 86 21.27 -15.74 3.12
N GLY A 87 20.33 -15.74 2.20
CA GLY A 87 18.91 -15.52 2.47
C GLY A 87 18.57 -14.09 2.88
N ARG A 88 19.47 -13.14 2.71
CA ARG A 88 19.28 -11.75 3.09
C ARG A 88 18.76 -10.93 1.93
N THR A 89 17.90 -9.97 2.25
CA THR A 89 17.51 -8.88 1.34
C THR A 89 18.53 -7.74 1.52
N PRO A 90 19.11 -7.18 0.44
CA PRO A 90 20.09 -6.13 0.55
C PRO A 90 19.53 -4.86 1.18
N GLU A 91 20.38 -4.06 1.79
CA GLU A 91 20.10 -2.73 2.33
C GLU A 91 20.88 -1.69 1.54
N GLY A 92 20.30 -0.51 1.34
CA GLY A 92 20.94 0.56 0.62
C GLY A 92 20.06 1.21 -0.45
N LYS A 93 20.72 1.95 -1.36
CA LYS A 93 20.10 2.62 -2.50
C LYS A 93 20.35 1.82 -3.77
N TYR A 94 19.27 1.51 -4.48
CA TYR A 94 19.27 0.81 -5.76
C TYR A 94 18.29 1.45 -6.75
N PHE A 95 18.15 0.84 -7.93
CA PHE A 95 17.21 1.24 -8.97
C PHE A 95 16.45 0.01 -9.45
N ILE A 96 15.27 0.22 -9.98
CA ILE A 96 14.57 -0.79 -10.76
C ILE A 96 15.25 -0.86 -12.13
N ASP A 97 15.90 -1.96 -12.42
CA ASP A 97 16.72 -2.15 -13.62
C ASP A 97 16.10 -3.08 -14.66
N ARG A 98 15.12 -3.88 -14.28
CA ARG A 98 14.46 -4.86 -15.14
C ARG A 98 12.98 -4.99 -14.87
N VAL A 99 12.19 -5.26 -15.89
CA VAL A 99 10.77 -5.62 -15.79
C VAL A 99 10.55 -6.95 -16.49
N ASN A 100 10.02 -7.95 -15.80
CA ASN A 100 9.67 -9.23 -16.37
C ASN A 100 8.19 -9.53 -16.11
N LEU A 101 7.39 -9.48 -17.18
CA LEU A 101 5.95 -9.74 -17.15
C LEU A 101 5.60 -11.22 -17.18
N ASN A 102 6.57 -12.09 -17.50
CA ASN A 102 6.42 -13.55 -17.62
C ASN A 102 7.30 -14.28 -16.58
N SER A 103 7.41 -13.73 -15.37
CA SER A 103 8.17 -14.35 -14.30
C SER A 103 7.51 -15.64 -13.80
N LYS A 104 8.32 -16.61 -13.33
CA LYS A 104 7.82 -17.79 -12.61
C LYS A 104 7.01 -17.44 -11.34
N TYR A 105 7.15 -16.21 -10.85
CA TYR A 105 6.42 -15.62 -9.72
C TYR A 105 5.38 -14.60 -10.19
N HIS A 106 4.72 -14.82 -11.32
CA HIS A 106 3.74 -13.96 -11.97
C HIS A 106 4.40 -12.79 -12.72
N LYS A 107 4.80 -11.73 -12.06
CA LYS A 107 5.58 -10.60 -12.58
C LYS A 107 6.72 -10.28 -11.64
N SER A 108 7.75 -9.61 -12.13
CA SER A 108 8.85 -9.17 -11.28
C SER A 108 9.52 -7.90 -11.79
N LEU A 109 10.03 -7.12 -10.84
CA LEU A 109 10.87 -5.94 -11.05
C LEU A 109 12.25 -6.23 -10.47
N GLY A 110 13.29 -6.18 -11.28
CA GLY A 110 14.67 -6.38 -10.86
C GLY A 110 15.18 -5.16 -10.12
N ILE A 111 16.00 -5.40 -9.11
CA ILE A 111 16.70 -4.40 -8.31
C ILE A 111 18.18 -4.44 -8.69
N SER A 112 18.82 -3.31 -8.90
CA SER A 112 20.20 -3.17 -9.36
C SER A 112 21.25 -3.60 -8.31
N TYR A 113 20.96 -4.65 -7.55
CA TYR A 113 21.91 -5.32 -6.66
C TYR A 113 22.68 -6.39 -7.45
N PRO A 114 24.01 -6.57 -7.23
CA PRO A 114 24.88 -5.79 -6.35
C PRO A 114 25.41 -4.52 -7.03
N ASN A 115 25.43 -3.40 -6.31
CA ASN A 115 26.12 -2.19 -6.72
C ASN A 115 27.65 -2.29 -6.46
N LYS A 116 28.40 -1.20 -6.73
CA LYS A 116 29.86 -1.21 -6.54
C LYS A 116 30.27 -1.45 -5.08
N ALA A 117 29.57 -0.83 -4.13
CA ALA A 117 29.87 -0.98 -2.70
C ALA A 117 29.56 -2.41 -2.21
N ASP A 118 28.47 -3.00 -2.68
CA ASP A 118 28.10 -4.39 -2.36
C ASP A 118 29.17 -5.38 -2.84
N LYS A 119 29.67 -5.21 -4.08
CA LYS A 119 30.72 -6.04 -4.66
C LYS A 119 32.03 -5.92 -3.88
N GLU A 120 32.39 -4.69 -3.49
CA GLU A 120 33.59 -4.43 -2.71
C GLU A 120 33.53 -5.10 -1.33
N LEU A 121 32.41 -4.88 -0.60
CA LEU A 121 32.18 -5.48 0.71
C LEU A 121 32.23 -7.01 0.67
N SER A 122 31.63 -7.60 -0.36
CA SER A 122 31.64 -9.07 -0.54
C SER A 122 33.04 -9.58 -0.84
N ARG A 123 33.77 -8.90 -1.71
CA ARG A 123 35.16 -9.23 -2.07
C ARG A 123 36.11 -9.18 -0.89
N GLU A 124 36.02 -8.14 -0.04
CA GLU A 124 36.80 -8.01 1.19
C GLU A 124 36.57 -9.17 2.15
N LYS A 125 35.38 -9.76 2.13
CA LYS A 125 35.02 -10.91 2.95
C LYS A 125 35.26 -12.26 2.26
N GLY A 126 35.78 -12.26 1.05
CA GLY A 126 36.03 -13.48 0.26
C GLY A 126 34.77 -14.16 -0.26
N PHE A 127 33.69 -13.42 -0.50
CA PHE A 127 32.40 -13.96 -0.98
C PHE A 127 32.02 -13.42 -2.36
N ASP A 128 31.20 -14.21 -3.07
CA ASP A 128 30.40 -13.72 -4.19
C ASP A 128 29.10 -13.11 -3.64
N PRO A 129 28.75 -11.86 -3.96
CA PRO A 129 27.52 -11.23 -3.52
C PRO A 129 26.25 -11.89 -4.08
N GLY A 130 26.38 -12.64 -5.19
CA GLY A 130 25.28 -13.10 -6.00
C GLY A 130 24.57 -11.96 -6.72
N GLY A 131 23.28 -12.15 -7.01
CA GLY A 131 22.46 -11.16 -7.73
C GLY A 131 21.00 -11.56 -7.71
N ASP A 132 20.27 -11.14 -8.78
CA ASP A 132 18.89 -11.55 -9.04
C ASP A 132 17.91 -11.28 -7.88
N ILE A 133 18.05 -10.09 -7.31
CA ILE A 133 17.09 -9.58 -6.32
C ILE A 133 15.95 -8.89 -7.05
N PHE A 134 14.72 -9.31 -6.73
CA PHE A 134 13.49 -8.82 -7.37
C PHE A 134 12.42 -8.43 -6.34
N ILE A 135 11.54 -7.52 -6.73
CA ILE A 135 10.18 -7.43 -6.20
C ILE A 135 9.32 -8.33 -7.08
N HIS A 136 8.57 -9.29 -6.52
CA HIS A 136 7.80 -10.24 -7.29
C HIS A 136 6.52 -10.70 -6.60
N GLY A 137 5.64 -11.35 -7.35
CA GLY A 137 4.41 -11.94 -6.83
C GLY A 137 4.63 -13.15 -5.93
N GLY A 138 3.55 -13.73 -5.46
CA GLY A 138 3.56 -14.83 -4.50
C GLY A 138 4.02 -16.18 -5.04
N PRO A 139 4.15 -17.19 -4.18
CA PRO A 139 4.57 -18.53 -4.57
C PRO A 139 3.44 -19.26 -5.31
N ARG A 140 3.54 -19.42 -6.64
CA ARG A 140 2.53 -20.12 -7.44
C ARG A 140 2.50 -21.64 -7.23
N ARG A 141 3.67 -22.25 -6.96
CA ARG A 141 3.79 -23.71 -6.91
C ARG A 141 3.66 -24.33 -5.52
N ASN A 142 3.87 -23.55 -4.46
CA ASN A 142 3.81 -24.08 -3.11
C ASN A 142 3.12 -23.06 -2.17
N TRP A 143 1.81 -23.21 -2.03
CA TRP A 143 0.98 -22.38 -1.17
C TRP A 143 1.39 -22.41 0.30
N LEU A 144 2.11 -23.46 0.77
CA LEU A 144 2.63 -23.57 2.12
C LEU A 144 3.60 -22.44 2.47
N PHE A 145 4.32 -21.86 1.51
CA PHE A 145 5.18 -20.70 1.75
C PHE A 145 4.40 -19.45 2.17
N ASN A 146 3.09 -19.38 1.92
CA ASN A 146 2.27 -18.29 2.42
C ASN A 146 2.18 -18.26 3.94
N PHE A 147 2.39 -19.38 4.62
CA PHE A 147 2.39 -19.45 6.08
C PHE A 147 3.71 -18.95 6.69
N PHE A 148 4.80 -18.95 5.93
CA PHE A 148 6.06 -18.40 6.42
C PHE A 148 6.08 -16.88 6.24
N ARG A 149 6.55 -16.20 7.27
CA ARG A 149 6.66 -14.74 7.27
C ARG A 149 7.66 -14.26 6.21
N ASP A 150 8.83 -14.93 6.14
CA ASP A 150 9.90 -14.66 5.18
C ASP A 150 10.35 -15.99 4.58
N TRP A 151 10.35 -16.09 3.25
CA TRP A 151 10.55 -17.37 2.57
C TRP A 151 11.40 -17.27 1.31
N THR A 152 11.74 -16.05 0.86
CA THR A 152 12.52 -15.89 -0.36
C THR A 152 14.02 -16.12 -0.10
N ALA A 153 14.80 -16.24 -1.17
CA ALA A 153 16.26 -16.31 -1.05
C ALA A 153 16.95 -14.93 -0.99
N GLY A 154 16.15 -13.85 -0.74
CA GLY A 154 16.63 -12.48 -0.68
C GLY A 154 15.73 -11.48 -1.42
N CYS A 155 14.81 -11.95 -2.25
CA CYS A 155 13.83 -11.12 -2.95
C CYS A 155 12.79 -10.53 -2.00
N ILE A 156 12.04 -9.55 -2.51
CA ILE A 156 10.90 -8.91 -1.84
C ILE A 156 9.63 -9.46 -2.48
N ALA A 157 8.84 -10.24 -1.73
CA ALA A 157 7.61 -10.82 -2.24
C ALA A 157 6.37 -10.07 -1.76
N VAL A 158 5.42 -9.90 -2.68
CA VAL A 158 4.07 -9.37 -2.48
C VAL A 158 3.05 -10.35 -3.06
N SER A 159 1.76 -10.09 -2.97
CA SER A 159 0.76 -10.89 -3.68
C SER A 159 0.78 -10.65 -5.20
N ASP A 160 0.20 -11.58 -5.97
CA ASP A 160 0.10 -11.44 -7.43
C ASP A 160 -0.68 -10.18 -7.84
N ARG A 161 -1.74 -9.84 -7.12
CA ARG A 161 -2.52 -8.62 -7.34
C ARG A 161 -1.70 -7.36 -7.06
N GLU A 162 -0.91 -7.37 -5.99
CA GLU A 162 -0.08 -6.22 -5.63
C GLU A 162 1.05 -6.00 -6.62
N ILE A 163 1.70 -7.07 -7.13
CA ILE A 163 2.74 -6.91 -8.15
C ILE A 163 2.16 -6.40 -9.48
N ASP A 164 0.92 -6.75 -9.83
CA ASP A 164 0.23 -6.19 -10.99
C ASP A 164 0.07 -4.66 -10.87
N GLU A 165 -0.36 -4.19 -9.70
CA GLU A 165 -0.47 -2.76 -9.41
C GLU A 165 0.91 -2.09 -9.42
N ILE A 166 1.90 -2.66 -8.72
CA ILE A 166 3.27 -2.13 -8.64
C ILE A 166 3.89 -1.95 -10.04
N VAL A 167 3.80 -2.96 -10.89
CA VAL A 167 4.30 -2.88 -12.29
C VAL A 167 3.59 -1.79 -13.08
N SER A 168 2.32 -1.53 -12.80
CA SER A 168 1.57 -0.44 -13.45
C SER A 168 2.03 0.95 -12.99
N LEU A 169 2.56 1.09 -11.78
CA LEU A 169 2.94 2.35 -11.15
C LEU A 169 4.45 2.64 -11.20
N VAL A 170 5.29 1.62 -11.30
CA VAL A 170 6.75 1.73 -11.25
C VAL A 170 7.35 1.63 -12.65
N SER A 171 8.37 2.41 -12.93
CA SER A 171 9.11 2.39 -14.19
C SER A 171 10.57 1.97 -13.97
N MET A 172 11.25 1.54 -15.02
CA MET A 172 12.69 1.36 -14.99
C MET A 172 13.36 2.68 -14.61
N GLY A 173 14.42 2.61 -13.80
CA GLY A 173 15.12 3.77 -13.25
C GLY A 173 14.51 4.31 -11.96
N THR A 174 13.31 3.87 -11.54
CA THR A 174 12.73 4.26 -10.24
C THR A 174 13.71 3.92 -9.11
N ILE A 175 13.97 4.90 -8.25
CA ILE A 175 14.86 4.74 -7.09
C ILE A 175 14.17 3.85 -6.05
N ILE A 176 14.94 2.95 -5.44
CA ILE A 176 14.51 2.16 -4.29
C ILE A 176 15.51 2.28 -3.15
N TYR A 177 15.04 2.65 -1.96
CA TYR A 177 15.77 2.55 -0.71
C TYR A 177 15.27 1.37 0.11
N ILE A 178 16.20 0.57 0.61
CA ILE A 178 15.90 -0.58 1.48
C ILE A 178 16.62 -0.35 2.80
N TYR A 179 15.85 -0.20 3.86
CA TYR A 179 16.32 0.01 5.24
C TYR A 179 16.03 -1.23 6.09
N GLU A 180 16.76 -1.39 7.17
CA GLU A 180 16.49 -2.42 8.16
C GLU A 180 15.08 -2.33 8.80
#